data_0f6a0eca6d6e0efa3cd529995aa4a3eb
#
_entry.id   0f6a0eca6d6e0efa3cd529995aa4a3eb
#
_cell.length_a   1.000
_cell.length_b   1.000
_cell.length_c   1.000
_cell.angle_alpha   90.00
_cell.angle_beta   90.00
_cell.angle_gamma   90.00
#
_symmetry.space_group_name_H-M   'P 1'
#
loop_
_entity.id
_entity.type
_entity.pdbx_description
1 polymer ?
#
loop_
_entity_poly.entity_id
_entity_poly.type
_entity_poly.pdbx_seq_one_letter_code
_entity_poly.pdbx_strand_id
1 'polypeptide(L)'
;MGPFPSSISWTTISSNTLFNAEWKLIIENMLSIIAVVMISSIAILFNSTTIEINANKTININKELMLTGTANIASSFGGGLVGYHSLSLCTFNAKMGTKGRFPGIILSICCAIALFGNMDLLGYFPRPVIGAVLLYLGLSFIIDWVVDGYKKLPKSDYFIVIFIVLCIIQLGFLQGIGIGLIAAVFFFCFRYSQITVIKQELFGTYHRSSRERSGEENACLEENGDQLYIARLQGFIFFGSANKILTHIQSMMETQQFANIKYLLFDFTLVNGLDSSSILSFKKLETLLNTKNIQLTFSNLTDDDKDKLIEGGCIPAHKETTFVFEDRDHGLEYFEDQILDDYYNTSEKRDAVSSWLDEILGDTASIEVFKEYLTTVKIKKGEVLFHNGEKGDKLFLIDSGLVKITLASARGREIRLAIMGPGAIIGDMSLFTDEPRTANAIAEQETILYEFSKTKLKQLTKEHPKIAHMFQVYIIKVLSSRLKRSNDERQQLL
;
A
#
# COMPACT_ATOMS: atom_id res chain seq x y z
N MET A 1 -8.23 22.53 53.08
CA MET A 1 -6.80 22.20 52.96
C MET A 1 -6.16 22.47 54.29
N GLY A 2 -5.43 21.49 54.85
CA GLY A 2 -4.63 21.67 56.05
C GLY A 2 -3.53 22.71 55.89
N PRO A 3 -2.90 23.14 56.99
CA PRO A 3 -1.75 24.03 56.90
C PRO A 3 -0.63 23.33 56.14
N PHE A 4 0.15 24.09 55.37
CA PHE A 4 1.37 23.54 54.73
C PHE A 4 2.27 22.98 55.83
N PRO A 5 2.93 21.82 55.57
CA PRO A 5 3.83 21.26 56.56
C PRO A 5 4.95 22.25 56.89
N SER A 6 5.12 22.51 58.21
CA SER A 6 6.03 23.53 58.72
C SER A 6 7.52 23.14 58.62
N SER A 7 7.83 21.94 58.25
CA SER A 7 9.19 21.43 57.97
C SER A 7 9.16 20.29 56.98
N ILE A 8 10.00 20.35 55.96
CA ILE A 8 10.28 19.24 55.07
C ILE A 8 11.22 18.31 55.80
N SER A 9 10.71 17.20 56.36
CA SER A 9 11.56 16.13 56.80
C SER A 9 12.15 15.44 55.56
N TRP A 10 13.43 15.62 55.30
CA TRP A 10 14.14 14.84 54.28
C TRP A 10 14.22 13.41 54.71
N THR A 11 13.20 12.64 54.42
CA THR A 11 13.28 11.19 54.46
C THR A 11 14.03 10.74 53.23
N THR A 12 15.37 10.86 53.25
CA THR A 12 16.21 10.19 52.29
C THR A 12 15.86 8.71 52.28
N ILE A 13 15.67 8.12 51.09
CA ILE A 13 15.52 6.67 50.97
C ILE A 13 16.76 6.04 51.55
N SER A 14 16.66 5.63 52.81
CA SER A 14 17.69 4.81 53.45
C SER A 14 17.42 3.34 53.13
N SER A 15 18.43 2.48 53.22
CA SER A 15 18.25 1.03 53.05
C SER A 15 17.11 0.48 53.91
N ASN A 16 16.90 1.06 55.10
CA ASN A 16 15.82 0.70 56.01
C ASN A 16 14.40 1.04 55.47
N THR A 17 14.27 2.08 54.64
CA THR A 17 12.98 2.47 54.05
C THR A 17 12.50 1.43 53.04
N LEU A 18 13.41 0.82 52.28
CA LEU A 18 13.10 -0.24 51.33
C LEU A 18 12.68 -1.54 52.04
N PHE A 19 13.32 -1.87 53.17
CA PHE A 19 12.97 -3.07 53.97
C PHE A 19 11.65 -2.90 54.73
N ASN A 20 11.30 -1.70 55.17
CA ASN A 20 10.09 -1.39 55.89
C ASN A 20 8.93 -0.92 55.01
N ALA A 21 9.09 -0.96 53.68
CA ALA A 21 8.03 -0.60 52.76
C ALA A 21 6.86 -1.60 52.82
N GLU A 22 5.66 -1.10 52.92
CA GLU A 22 4.44 -1.90 52.89
C GLU A 22 4.17 -2.41 51.47
N TRP A 23 4.91 -3.43 51.06
CA TRP A 23 4.85 -3.99 49.69
C TRP A 23 3.44 -4.43 49.31
N LYS A 24 2.61 -4.83 50.31
CA LYS A 24 1.21 -5.19 50.10
C LYS A 24 0.41 -4.02 49.51
N LEU A 25 0.56 -2.80 50.05
CA LEU A 25 -0.10 -1.60 49.51
C LEU A 25 0.34 -1.26 48.09
N ILE A 26 1.62 -1.48 47.77
CA ILE A 26 2.15 -1.26 46.42
C ILE A 26 1.48 -2.22 45.45
N ILE A 27 1.37 -3.50 45.82
CA ILE A 27 0.73 -4.52 44.95
C ILE A 27 -0.77 -4.25 44.80
N GLU A 28 -1.47 -3.87 45.85
CA GLU A 28 -2.89 -3.51 45.80
C GLU A 28 -3.17 -2.30 44.88
N ASN A 29 -2.20 -1.38 44.76
CA ASN A 29 -2.29 -0.20 43.91
C ASN A 29 -1.55 -0.33 42.57
N MET A 30 -1.12 -1.54 42.18
CA MET A 30 -0.31 -1.76 40.95
C MET A 30 -0.99 -1.23 39.71
N LEU A 31 -2.32 -1.39 39.60
CA LEU A 31 -3.09 -0.88 38.47
C LEU A 31 -2.99 0.66 38.33
N SER A 32 -3.06 1.36 39.48
CA SER A 32 -2.90 2.82 39.51
C SER A 32 -1.48 3.26 39.13
N ILE A 33 -0.47 2.50 39.58
CA ILE A 33 0.94 2.77 39.22
C ILE A 33 1.15 2.61 37.72
N ILE A 34 0.66 1.50 37.15
CA ILE A 34 0.75 1.26 35.69
C ILE A 34 0.04 2.39 34.92
N ALA A 35 -1.15 2.81 35.38
CA ALA A 35 -1.88 3.89 34.76
C ALA A 35 -1.10 5.21 34.78
N VAL A 36 -0.45 5.58 35.91
CA VAL A 36 0.40 6.78 36.00
C VAL A 36 1.58 6.68 35.03
N VAL A 37 2.23 5.55 34.94
CA VAL A 37 3.36 5.34 33.99
C VAL A 37 2.90 5.50 32.53
N MET A 38 1.76 4.86 32.17
CA MET A 38 1.22 4.96 30.81
C MET A 38 0.80 6.38 30.47
N ILE A 39 0.05 7.04 31.36
CA ILE A 39 -0.42 8.41 31.13
C ILE A 39 0.77 9.38 31.01
N SER A 40 1.77 9.26 31.88
CA SER A 40 2.97 10.08 31.84
C SER A 40 3.74 9.88 30.53
N SER A 41 3.89 8.62 30.08
CA SER A 41 4.59 8.28 28.83
C SER A 41 3.84 8.88 27.63
N ILE A 42 2.52 8.74 27.56
CA ILE A 42 1.69 9.33 26.51
C ILE A 42 1.80 10.87 26.53
N ALA A 43 1.75 11.49 27.72
CA ALA A 43 1.88 12.93 27.88
C ALA A 43 3.26 13.45 27.39
N ILE A 44 4.34 12.72 27.69
CA ILE A 44 5.69 13.05 27.18
C ILE A 44 5.71 13.02 25.65
N LEU A 45 5.15 11.96 25.04
CA LEU A 45 5.13 11.81 23.58
C LEU A 45 4.34 12.96 22.92
N PHE A 46 3.13 13.25 23.40
CA PHE A 46 2.30 14.33 22.86
C PHE A 46 2.93 15.72 23.05
N ASN A 47 3.43 16.00 24.23
CA ASN A 47 4.04 17.30 24.53
C ASN A 47 5.32 17.50 23.70
N SER A 48 6.16 16.47 23.57
CA SER A 48 7.37 16.52 22.75
C SER A 48 7.07 16.81 21.28
N THR A 49 6.10 16.08 20.71
CA THR A 49 5.67 16.26 19.31
C THR A 49 5.08 17.66 19.09
N THR A 50 4.28 18.17 20.03
CA THR A 50 3.70 19.50 19.93
C THR A 50 4.74 20.61 20.08
N ILE A 51 5.73 20.41 20.95
CA ILE A 51 6.87 21.34 21.10
C ILE A 51 7.73 21.34 19.84
N GLU A 52 7.96 20.17 19.22
CA GLU A 52 8.67 20.03 17.95
C GLU A 52 8.03 20.89 16.85
N ILE A 53 6.72 20.78 16.69
CA ILE A 53 5.95 21.55 15.70
C ILE A 53 6.03 23.04 16.01
N ASN A 54 5.80 23.43 17.27
CA ASN A 54 5.76 24.86 17.66
C ASN A 54 7.12 25.54 17.63
N ALA A 55 8.20 24.78 17.88
CA ALA A 55 9.57 25.30 17.92
C ALA A 55 10.30 25.18 16.57
N ASN A 56 9.71 24.53 15.56
CA ASN A 56 10.35 24.23 14.26
C ASN A 56 11.72 23.53 14.41
N LYS A 57 11.81 22.58 15.33
CA LYS A 57 13.04 21.83 15.61
C LYS A 57 12.75 20.36 15.71
N THR A 58 13.55 19.52 15.07
CA THR A 58 13.43 18.07 15.19
C THR A 58 13.86 17.60 16.58
N ILE A 59 13.00 16.80 17.22
CA ILE A 59 13.22 16.22 18.54
C ILE A 59 13.29 14.70 18.40
N ASN A 60 14.30 14.11 19.02
CA ASN A 60 14.37 12.65 19.11
C ASN A 60 13.52 12.18 20.29
N ILE A 61 12.32 11.68 19.99
CA ILE A 61 11.32 11.26 20.95
C ILE A 61 11.86 10.20 21.92
N ASN A 62 12.62 9.22 21.42
CA ASN A 62 13.21 8.17 22.26
C ASN A 62 14.20 8.74 23.28
N LYS A 63 14.97 9.73 22.87
CA LYS A 63 15.92 10.41 23.74
C LYS A 63 15.21 11.23 24.80
N GLU A 64 14.13 11.93 24.46
CA GLU A 64 13.31 12.69 25.41
C GLU A 64 12.64 11.78 26.45
N LEU A 65 12.09 10.65 26.01
CA LEU A 65 11.49 9.67 26.91
C LEU A 65 12.53 9.12 27.90
N MET A 66 13.74 8.79 27.41
CA MET A 66 14.84 8.29 28.24
C MET A 66 15.34 9.35 29.24
N LEU A 67 15.49 10.61 28.78
CA LEU A 67 15.94 11.71 29.65
C LEU A 67 14.90 12.03 30.73
N THR A 68 13.62 12.08 30.38
CA THR A 68 12.55 12.30 31.36
C THR A 68 12.44 11.15 32.33
N GLY A 69 12.59 9.90 31.86
CA GLY A 69 12.62 8.71 32.72
C GLY A 69 13.78 8.77 33.72
N THR A 70 15.00 9.08 33.27
CA THR A 70 16.17 9.22 34.16
C THR A 70 16.02 10.38 35.16
N ALA A 71 15.44 11.50 34.72
CA ALA A 71 15.15 12.61 35.61
C ALA A 71 14.11 12.24 36.69
N ASN A 72 13.08 11.49 36.34
CA ASN A 72 12.09 10.98 37.27
C ASN A 72 12.69 9.99 38.30
N ILE A 73 13.59 9.11 37.87
CA ILE A 73 14.35 8.23 38.78
C ILE A 73 15.18 9.08 39.76
N ALA A 74 15.92 10.07 39.26
CA ALA A 74 16.70 10.96 40.11
C ALA A 74 15.84 11.74 41.11
N SER A 75 14.66 12.25 40.63
CA SER A 75 13.70 12.97 41.45
C SER A 75 13.09 12.08 42.56
N SER A 76 12.87 10.80 42.28
CA SER A 76 12.29 9.85 43.25
C SER A 76 13.17 9.63 44.48
N PHE A 77 14.50 9.69 44.34
CA PHE A 77 15.42 9.65 45.49
C PHE A 77 15.27 10.84 46.45
N GLY A 78 14.76 11.97 45.95
CA GLY A 78 14.40 13.13 46.75
C GLY A 78 12.92 13.16 47.18
N GLY A 79 12.16 12.08 46.96
CA GLY A 79 10.72 12.05 47.28
C GLY A 79 9.87 12.87 46.28
N GLY A 80 10.39 13.19 45.09
CA GLY A 80 9.67 13.93 44.08
C GLY A 80 8.60 13.12 43.36
N LEU A 81 7.59 13.81 42.86
CA LEU A 81 6.53 13.23 42.03
C LEU A 81 7.01 13.00 40.60
N VAL A 82 6.31 12.10 39.90
CA VAL A 82 6.51 11.91 38.47
C VAL A 82 6.24 13.20 37.72
N GLY A 83 7.22 13.67 36.97
CA GLY A 83 7.15 14.91 36.19
C GLY A 83 7.39 14.70 34.70
N TYR A 84 6.87 15.61 33.92
CA TYR A 84 7.13 15.72 32.48
C TYR A 84 7.06 17.19 32.05
N HIS A 85 7.54 17.51 30.84
CA HIS A 85 7.57 18.90 30.39
C HIS A 85 6.17 19.46 30.19
N SER A 86 5.96 20.66 30.70
CA SER A 86 4.70 21.39 30.51
C SER A 86 4.70 22.07 29.14
N LEU A 87 3.76 21.66 28.27
CA LEU A 87 3.55 22.26 26.96
C LEU A 87 3.31 23.76 27.06
N SER A 88 2.45 24.17 27.98
CA SER A 88 2.06 25.58 28.16
C SER A 88 3.26 26.47 28.52
N LEU A 89 4.10 26.02 29.47
CA LEU A 89 5.29 26.78 29.87
C LEU A 89 6.37 26.80 28.76
N CYS A 90 6.57 25.67 28.06
CA CYS A 90 7.50 25.61 26.94
C CYS A 90 7.06 26.51 25.79
N THR A 91 5.77 26.49 25.43
CA THR A 91 5.21 27.34 24.38
C THR A 91 5.24 28.82 24.78
N PHE A 92 4.93 29.16 26.03
CA PHE A 92 5.03 30.53 26.56
C PHE A 92 6.48 31.04 26.46
N ASN A 93 7.46 30.26 26.93
CA ASN A 93 8.86 30.63 26.82
C ASN A 93 9.32 30.83 25.37
N ALA A 94 8.86 29.98 24.46
CA ALA A 94 9.16 30.14 23.03
C ALA A 94 8.55 31.44 22.45
N LYS A 95 7.32 31.79 22.82
CA LYS A 95 6.66 33.06 22.41
C LYS A 95 7.36 34.28 22.97
N MET A 96 7.96 34.18 24.17
CA MET A 96 8.74 35.28 24.79
C MET A 96 10.12 35.42 24.15
N GLY A 97 10.47 34.59 23.16
CA GLY A 97 11.75 34.66 22.43
C GLY A 97 12.96 34.13 23.23
N THR A 98 12.73 33.46 24.36
CA THR A 98 13.83 32.90 25.16
C THR A 98 14.46 31.72 24.45
N LYS A 99 15.77 31.78 24.28
CA LYS A 99 16.55 30.69 23.65
C LYS A 99 17.39 29.96 24.71
N GLY A 100 17.38 28.62 24.66
CA GLY A 100 18.26 27.79 25.48
C GLY A 100 17.65 27.29 26.79
N ARG A 101 18.50 26.85 27.71
CA ARG A 101 18.15 26.16 28.96
C ARG A 101 17.93 27.11 30.17
N PHE A 102 18.16 28.38 29.98
CA PHE A 102 18.10 29.40 31.04
C PHE A 102 16.78 29.43 31.83
N PRO A 103 15.58 29.43 31.17
CA PRO A 103 14.30 29.47 31.88
C PRO A 103 14.12 28.27 32.82
N GLY A 104 14.53 27.07 32.38
CA GLY A 104 14.44 25.86 33.19
C GLY A 104 15.42 25.91 34.40
N ILE A 105 16.59 26.43 34.21
CA ILE A 105 17.59 26.60 35.32
C ILE A 105 17.06 27.59 36.34
N ILE A 106 16.56 28.76 35.92
CA ILE A 106 16.02 29.76 36.84
C ILE A 106 14.80 29.16 37.59
N LEU A 107 13.89 28.47 36.91
CA LEU A 107 12.75 27.82 37.55
C LEU A 107 13.25 26.81 38.61
N SER A 108 14.24 25.98 38.28
CA SER A 108 14.83 25.00 39.20
C SER A 108 15.44 25.65 40.43
N ILE A 109 16.13 26.78 40.25
CA ILE A 109 16.71 27.56 41.38
C ILE A 109 15.55 28.13 42.24
N CYS A 110 14.54 28.73 41.66
CA CYS A 110 13.37 29.23 42.38
C CYS A 110 12.65 28.13 43.19
N CYS A 111 12.48 26.95 42.58
CA CYS A 111 11.94 25.78 43.25
C CYS A 111 12.83 25.31 44.41
N ALA A 112 14.15 25.28 44.21
CA ALA A 112 15.13 24.93 45.27
C ALA A 112 15.09 25.95 46.43
N ILE A 113 15.04 27.25 46.13
CA ILE A 113 14.90 28.27 47.17
C ILE A 113 13.59 28.11 47.95
N ALA A 114 12.48 27.79 47.24
CA ALA A 114 11.22 27.52 47.90
C ALA A 114 11.21 26.26 48.75
N LEU A 115 11.97 25.23 48.29
CA LEU A 115 12.11 23.96 48.99
C LEU A 115 12.97 24.02 50.25
N PHE A 116 14.12 24.73 50.13
CA PHE A 116 15.11 24.87 51.23
C PHE A 116 14.88 26.07 52.12
N GLY A 117 14.05 27.03 51.63
CA GLY A 117 13.71 28.25 52.36
C GLY A 117 12.62 28.03 53.40
N ASN A 118 12.38 29.05 54.22
CA ASN A 118 11.32 28.98 55.22
C ASN A 118 9.92 29.00 54.53
N MET A 119 9.15 27.92 54.61
CA MET A 119 7.85 27.73 53.96
C MET A 119 6.74 28.67 54.49
N ASP A 120 7.00 29.39 55.59
CA ASP A 120 6.06 30.38 56.13
C ASP A 120 5.68 31.46 55.12
N LEU A 121 6.58 31.76 54.15
CA LEU A 121 6.29 32.69 53.07
C LEU A 121 5.13 32.20 52.16
N LEU A 122 4.98 30.92 51.95
CA LEU A 122 3.88 30.32 51.19
C LEU A 122 2.51 30.41 51.95
N GLY A 123 2.57 30.47 53.30
CA GLY A 123 1.42 30.69 54.16
C GLY A 123 0.77 32.06 53.99
N TYR A 124 1.53 33.05 53.55
CA TYR A 124 0.98 34.38 53.26
C TYR A 124 0.27 34.50 51.93
N PHE A 125 0.34 33.46 51.09
CA PHE A 125 -0.35 33.51 49.80
C PHE A 125 -1.86 33.37 49.99
N PRO A 126 -2.67 34.37 49.56
CA PRO A 126 -4.09 34.31 49.78
C PRO A 126 -4.73 33.11 49.07
N ARG A 127 -5.43 32.24 49.81
CA ARG A 127 -6.12 31.06 49.25
C ARG A 127 -7.02 31.37 48.05
N PRO A 128 -7.77 32.53 48.01
CA PRO A 128 -8.57 32.91 46.86
C PRO A 128 -7.76 33.03 45.56
N VAL A 129 -6.49 33.46 45.62
CA VAL A 129 -5.63 33.57 44.42
C VAL A 129 -5.34 32.23 43.82
N ILE A 130 -5.02 31.23 44.65
CA ILE A 130 -4.80 29.86 44.18
C ILE A 130 -6.08 29.28 43.57
N GLY A 131 -7.23 29.51 44.21
CA GLY A 131 -8.53 29.12 43.70
C GLY A 131 -8.86 29.77 42.37
N ALA A 132 -8.60 31.09 42.24
CA ALA A 132 -8.81 31.82 40.99
C ALA A 132 -7.93 31.30 39.85
N VAL A 133 -6.67 30.98 40.08
CA VAL A 133 -5.77 30.37 39.06
C VAL A 133 -6.26 29.02 38.63
N LEU A 134 -6.69 28.16 39.56
CA LEU A 134 -7.24 26.85 39.22
C LEU A 134 -8.54 26.96 38.42
N LEU A 135 -9.40 27.87 38.80
CA LEU A 135 -10.67 28.14 38.09
C LEU A 135 -10.42 28.70 36.70
N TYR A 136 -9.46 29.62 36.54
CA TYR A 136 -9.04 30.14 35.24
C TYR A 136 -8.49 29.03 34.33
N LEU A 137 -7.62 28.16 34.85
CA LEU A 137 -7.09 27.02 34.09
C LEU A 137 -8.19 26.03 33.68
N GLY A 138 -9.10 25.71 34.59
CA GLY A 138 -10.24 24.84 34.30
C GLY A 138 -11.18 25.42 33.23
N LEU A 139 -11.53 26.72 33.33
CA LEU A 139 -12.32 27.39 32.32
C LEU A 139 -11.60 27.48 30.97
N SER A 140 -10.30 27.77 30.96
CA SER A 140 -9.51 27.76 29.73
C SER A 140 -9.56 26.42 29.02
N PHE A 141 -9.40 25.29 29.73
CA PHE A 141 -9.53 23.97 29.13
C PHE A 141 -10.95 23.71 28.60
N ILE A 142 -11.98 24.10 29.30
CA ILE A 142 -13.36 23.95 28.81
C ILE A 142 -13.55 24.76 27.52
N ILE A 143 -13.11 26.02 27.49
CA ILE A 143 -13.21 26.85 26.29
C ILE A 143 -12.44 26.22 25.13
N ASP A 144 -11.18 25.83 25.33
CA ASP A 144 -10.32 25.29 24.26
C ASP A 144 -10.85 23.98 23.69
N TRP A 145 -11.31 23.06 24.53
CA TRP A 145 -11.68 21.70 24.11
C TRP A 145 -13.18 21.50 23.86
N VAL A 146 -14.06 22.21 24.60
CA VAL A 146 -15.51 22.07 24.44
C VAL A 146 -16.06 23.13 23.49
N VAL A 147 -15.75 24.43 23.71
CA VAL A 147 -16.32 25.51 22.90
C VAL A 147 -15.60 25.59 21.53
N ASP A 148 -14.32 25.78 21.56
CA ASP A 148 -13.50 25.87 20.33
C ASP A 148 -13.35 24.52 19.61
N GLY A 149 -13.30 23.45 20.34
CA GLY A 149 -13.25 22.07 19.82
C GLY A 149 -14.43 21.77 18.89
N TYR A 150 -15.63 22.29 19.20
CA TYR A 150 -16.81 22.15 18.33
C TYR A 150 -16.59 22.65 16.90
N LYS A 151 -15.80 23.73 16.75
CA LYS A 151 -15.52 24.36 15.46
C LYS A 151 -14.27 23.77 14.77
N LYS A 152 -13.33 23.24 15.54
CA LYS A 152 -12.00 22.79 15.05
C LYS A 152 -11.94 21.30 14.77
N LEU A 153 -12.73 20.49 15.47
CA LEU A 153 -12.70 19.03 15.37
C LEU A 153 -13.82 18.49 14.45
N PRO A 154 -13.58 17.38 13.76
CA PRO A 154 -14.65 16.61 13.12
C PRO A 154 -15.72 16.24 14.16
N LYS A 155 -16.99 16.23 13.77
CA LYS A 155 -18.12 15.97 14.68
C LYS A 155 -17.98 14.67 15.49
N SER A 156 -17.42 13.65 14.86
CA SER A 156 -17.15 12.34 15.48
C SER A 156 -16.12 12.44 16.62
N ASP A 157 -15.02 13.17 16.39
CA ASP A 157 -13.93 13.29 17.35
C ASP A 157 -14.34 14.20 18.52
N TYR A 158 -15.12 15.24 18.21
CA TYR A 158 -15.75 16.09 19.23
C TYR A 158 -16.67 15.29 20.14
N PHE A 159 -17.50 14.39 19.60
CA PHE A 159 -18.36 13.52 20.39
C PHE A 159 -17.56 12.63 21.36
N ILE A 160 -16.41 12.09 20.94
CA ILE A 160 -15.53 11.30 21.81
C ILE A 160 -14.99 12.16 22.95
N VAL A 161 -14.54 13.40 22.66
CA VAL A 161 -14.05 14.31 23.70
C VAL A 161 -15.12 14.57 24.77
N ILE A 162 -16.34 14.91 24.35
CA ILE A 162 -17.46 15.13 25.27
C ILE A 162 -17.78 13.88 26.07
N PHE A 163 -17.81 12.71 25.42
CA PHE A 163 -18.05 11.44 26.07
C PHE A 163 -17.00 11.13 27.16
N ILE A 164 -15.70 11.33 26.85
CA ILE A 164 -14.62 11.15 27.83
C ILE A 164 -14.77 12.09 29.02
N VAL A 165 -15.05 13.37 28.77
CA VAL A 165 -15.27 14.38 29.84
C VAL A 165 -16.42 13.96 30.74
N LEU A 166 -17.54 13.51 30.20
CA LEU A 166 -18.68 13.02 30.97
C LEU A 166 -18.31 11.78 31.79
N CYS A 167 -17.58 10.84 31.21
CA CYS A 167 -17.10 9.65 31.94
C CYS A 167 -16.17 10.04 33.11
N ILE A 168 -15.28 11.00 32.92
CA ILE A 168 -14.40 11.50 33.99
C ILE A 168 -15.20 12.13 35.13
N ILE A 169 -16.24 12.92 34.81
CA ILE A 169 -17.08 13.57 35.80
C ILE A 169 -17.87 12.54 36.61
N GLN A 170 -18.40 11.49 35.97
CA GLN A 170 -19.28 10.52 36.65
C GLN A 170 -18.52 9.42 37.38
N LEU A 171 -17.44 8.90 36.80
CA LEU A 171 -16.75 7.69 37.26
C LEU A 171 -15.40 7.99 37.92
N GLY A 172 -14.93 9.23 37.78
CA GLY A 172 -13.62 9.65 38.23
C GLY A 172 -12.56 9.60 37.13
N PHE A 173 -11.42 10.26 37.41
CA PHE A 173 -10.37 10.53 36.42
C PHE A 173 -9.78 9.28 35.79
N LEU A 174 -9.37 8.32 36.60
CA LEU A 174 -8.69 7.09 36.13
C LEU A 174 -9.60 6.21 35.27
N GLN A 175 -10.82 5.98 35.77
CA GLN A 175 -11.82 5.16 35.08
C GLN A 175 -12.31 5.83 33.79
N GLY A 176 -12.52 7.16 33.84
CA GLY A 176 -12.89 7.94 32.67
C GLY A 176 -11.87 7.90 31.55
N ILE A 177 -10.58 8.01 31.87
CA ILE A 177 -9.50 7.86 30.89
C ILE A 177 -9.46 6.44 30.32
N GLY A 178 -9.58 5.40 31.15
CA GLY A 178 -9.60 4.01 30.68
C GLY A 178 -10.73 3.73 29.69
N ILE A 179 -11.95 4.16 30.02
CA ILE A 179 -13.11 4.04 29.12
C ILE A 179 -12.90 4.87 27.87
N GLY A 180 -12.36 6.10 27.99
CA GLY A 180 -12.06 6.97 26.88
C GLY A 180 -11.04 6.36 25.90
N LEU A 181 -10.00 5.70 26.40
CA LEU A 181 -9.02 5.01 25.59
C LEU A 181 -9.66 3.84 24.81
N ILE A 182 -10.46 3.02 25.48
CA ILE A 182 -11.20 1.92 24.84
C ILE A 182 -12.12 2.45 23.74
N ALA A 183 -12.88 3.52 24.04
CA ALA A 183 -13.78 4.14 23.08
C ALA A 183 -13.01 4.71 21.89
N ALA A 184 -11.87 5.36 22.11
CA ALA A 184 -11.02 5.93 21.05
C ALA A 184 -10.46 4.83 20.14
N VAL A 185 -9.97 3.72 20.71
CA VAL A 185 -9.48 2.56 19.94
C VAL A 185 -10.61 1.94 19.13
N PHE A 186 -11.78 1.74 19.74
CA PHE A 186 -12.95 1.21 19.04
C PHE A 186 -13.35 2.11 17.84
N PHE A 187 -13.38 3.43 18.07
CA PHE A 187 -13.72 4.38 17.03
C PHE A 187 -12.68 4.46 15.91
N PHE A 188 -11.40 4.34 16.28
CA PHE A 188 -10.32 4.23 15.31
C PHE A 188 -10.48 2.98 14.44
N CYS A 189 -10.71 1.82 15.04
CA CYS A 189 -10.95 0.58 14.30
C CYS A 189 -12.18 0.70 13.38
N PHE A 190 -13.25 1.31 13.87
CA PHE A 190 -14.46 1.55 13.07
C PHE A 190 -14.18 2.48 11.88
N ARG A 191 -13.49 3.61 12.07
CA ARG A 191 -13.10 4.51 10.96
C ARG A 191 -12.15 3.83 9.97
N TYR A 192 -11.18 3.11 10.47
CA TYR A 192 -10.23 2.37 9.64
C TYR A 192 -10.95 1.32 8.78
N SER A 193 -11.97 0.65 9.33
CA SER A 193 -12.82 -0.27 8.57
C SER A 193 -13.62 0.41 7.45
N GLN A 194 -13.80 1.75 7.48
CA GLN A 194 -14.53 2.49 6.44
C GLN A 194 -13.67 2.81 5.21
N ILE A 195 -12.36 2.63 5.27
CA ILE A 195 -11.48 2.86 4.12
C ILE A 195 -11.85 1.88 3.00
N THR A 196 -11.92 2.40 1.78
CA THR A 196 -12.20 1.60 0.59
C THR A 196 -11.00 0.71 0.28
N VAL A 197 -11.22 -0.62 0.39
CA VAL A 197 -10.17 -1.62 0.16
C VAL A 197 -10.01 -1.91 -1.33
N ILE A 198 -11.09 -1.87 -2.09
CA ILE A 198 -11.04 -1.99 -3.55
C ILE A 198 -10.70 -0.61 -4.09
N LYS A 199 -9.47 -0.48 -4.60
CA LYS A 199 -8.97 0.77 -5.19
C LYS A 199 -9.51 0.97 -6.59
N GLN A 200 -9.58 -0.11 -7.36
CA GLN A 200 -9.93 -0.07 -8.78
C GLN A 200 -10.60 -1.38 -9.17
N GLU A 201 -11.63 -1.26 -9.98
CA GLU A 201 -12.37 -2.37 -10.57
C GLU A 201 -12.18 -2.33 -12.07
N LEU A 202 -11.81 -3.45 -12.67
CA LEU A 202 -11.40 -3.53 -14.05
C LEU A 202 -12.07 -4.77 -14.67
N PHE A 203 -12.36 -4.71 -15.96
CA PHE A 203 -12.85 -5.83 -16.74
C PHE A 203 -11.84 -6.21 -17.81
N GLY A 204 -11.74 -7.49 -18.11
CA GLY A 204 -10.84 -8.02 -19.13
C GLY A 204 -11.12 -7.47 -20.54
N THR A 205 -12.29 -6.88 -20.79
CA THR A 205 -12.59 -6.19 -22.05
C THR A 205 -11.64 -5.04 -22.33
N TYR A 206 -11.28 -4.26 -21.30
CA TYR A 206 -10.45 -3.06 -21.42
C TYR A 206 -9.03 -3.26 -20.92
N HIS A 207 -8.77 -4.29 -20.12
CA HIS A 207 -7.47 -4.60 -19.53
C HIS A 207 -6.95 -5.92 -20.07
N ARG A 208 -5.83 -5.85 -20.80
CA ARG A 208 -5.19 -6.98 -21.44
C ARG A 208 -3.85 -7.29 -20.79
N SER A 209 -3.41 -8.53 -20.95
CA SER A 209 -2.04 -8.91 -20.63
C SER A 209 -1.04 -8.19 -21.53
N SER A 210 0.22 -8.16 -21.14
CA SER A 210 1.30 -7.64 -21.99
C SER A 210 1.61 -8.56 -23.19
N ARG A 211 0.89 -9.69 -23.33
CA ARG A 211 1.02 -10.58 -24.46
C ARG A 211 0.39 -9.97 -25.72
N GLU A 212 1.16 -9.92 -26.78
CA GLU A 212 0.67 -9.48 -28.08
C GLU A 212 -0.07 -10.61 -28.78
N ARG A 213 -1.30 -10.35 -29.18
CA ARG A 213 -2.24 -11.30 -29.77
C ARG A 213 -2.52 -10.94 -31.22
N SER A 214 -2.94 -11.91 -32.02
CA SER A 214 -3.39 -11.67 -33.40
C SER A 214 -4.64 -10.78 -33.45
N GLY A 215 -4.98 -10.23 -34.60
CA GLY A 215 -6.18 -9.42 -34.77
C GLY A 215 -7.46 -10.20 -34.44
N GLU A 216 -7.55 -11.48 -34.84
CA GLU A 216 -8.70 -12.34 -34.54
C GLU A 216 -8.80 -12.65 -33.05
N GLU A 217 -7.67 -12.97 -32.36
CA GLU A 217 -7.65 -13.17 -30.92
C GLU A 217 -8.07 -11.92 -30.15
N ASN A 218 -7.58 -10.76 -30.57
CA ASN A 218 -7.97 -9.50 -29.97
C ASN A 218 -9.46 -9.21 -30.11
N ALA A 219 -10.06 -9.46 -31.28
CA ALA A 219 -11.49 -9.31 -31.49
C ALA A 219 -12.30 -10.27 -30.60
N CYS A 220 -11.88 -11.54 -30.50
CA CYS A 220 -12.50 -12.51 -29.59
C CYS A 220 -12.45 -12.06 -28.14
N LEU A 221 -11.32 -11.56 -27.69
CA LEU A 221 -11.14 -11.07 -26.33
C LEU A 221 -11.89 -9.75 -26.07
N GLU A 222 -12.13 -8.91 -27.07
CA GLU A 222 -12.99 -7.73 -26.94
C GLU A 222 -14.46 -8.12 -26.72
N GLU A 223 -14.94 -9.16 -27.38
CA GLU A 223 -16.30 -9.67 -27.22
C GLU A 223 -16.49 -10.45 -25.90
N ASN A 224 -15.49 -11.22 -25.47
CA ASN A 224 -15.60 -12.15 -24.34
C ASN A 224 -14.83 -11.73 -23.10
N GLY A 225 -14.16 -10.58 -23.11
CA GLY A 225 -13.36 -10.11 -21.98
C GLY A 225 -14.19 -9.70 -20.74
N ASP A 226 -15.50 -9.55 -20.88
CA ASP A 226 -16.42 -9.33 -19.77
C ASP A 226 -16.54 -10.54 -18.83
N GLN A 227 -16.02 -11.71 -19.24
CA GLN A 227 -15.93 -12.90 -18.40
C GLN A 227 -14.89 -12.79 -17.28
N LEU A 228 -13.98 -11.81 -17.34
CA LEU A 228 -12.94 -11.56 -16.34
C LEU A 228 -13.20 -10.26 -15.59
N TYR A 229 -13.36 -10.36 -14.27
CA TYR A 229 -13.40 -9.22 -13.35
C TYR A 229 -12.13 -9.17 -12.52
N ILE A 230 -11.52 -7.99 -12.43
CA ILE A 230 -10.28 -7.73 -11.71
C ILE A 230 -10.53 -6.69 -10.64
N ALA A 231 -10.26 -7.02 -9.38
CA ALA A 231 -10.33 -6.07 -8.29
C ALA A 231 -8.93 -5.83 -7.72
N ARG A 232 -8.45 -4.60 -7.85
CA ARG A 232 -7.18 -4.17 -7.27
C ARG A 232 -7.40 -3.77 -5.83
N LEU A 233 -6.82 -4.52 -4.89
CA LEU A 233 -6.95 -4.29 -3.46
C LEU A 233 -5.84 -3.37 -2.94
N GLN A 234 -6.11 -2.66 -1.83
CA GLN A 234 -5.13 -1.77 -1.20
C GLN A 234 -5.22 -1.77 0.33
N GLY A 235 -4.09 -1.43 0.96
CA GLY A 235 -4.00 -1.26 2.41
C GLY A 235 -3.90 -2.57 3.17
N PHE A 236 -4.16 -2.54 4.47
CA PHE A 236 -4.16 -3.73 5.30
C PHE A 236 -5.57 -4.35 5.35
N ILE A 237 -5.67 -5.64 5.05
CA ILE A 237 -6.96 -6.33 4.97
C ILE A 237 -7.21 -7.08 6.27
N PHE A 238 -8.26 -6.70 7.00
CA PHE A 238 -8.72 -7.31 8.23
C PHE A 238 -10.22 -7.65 8.13
N PHE A 239 -10.78 -8.26 9.17
CA PHE A 239 -12.17 -8.74 9.15
C PHE A 239 -13.17 -7.72 8.57
N GLY A 240 -13.12 -6.46 9.05
CA GLY A 240 -14.06 -5.41 8.61
C GLY A 240 -13.92 -5.04 7.13
N SER A 241 -12.69 -4.93 6.63
CA SER A 241 -12.40 -4.60 5.24
C SER A 241 -12.65 -5.80 4.31
N ALA A 242 -12.30 -7.01 4.73
CA ALA A 242 -12.58 -8.23 3.98
C ALA A 242 -14.08 -8.50 3.84
N ASN A 243 -14.86 -8.22 4.90
CA ASN A 243 -16.32 -8.34 4.83
C ASN A 243 -16.95 -7.34 3.84
N LYS A 244 -16.35 -6.15 3.67
CA LYS A 244 -16.79 -5.20 2.64
C LYS A 244 -16.52 -5.70 1.24
N ILE A 245 -15.36 -6.33 0.99
CA ILE A 245 -15.08 -6.98 -0.30
C ILE A 245 -16.16 -8.02 -0.56
N LEU A 246 -16.46 -8.89 0.42
CA LEU A 246 -17.50 -9.90 0.30
C LEU A 246 -18.85 -9.29 -0.04
N THR A 247 -19.33 -8.30 0.71
CA THR A 247 -20.64 -7.67 0.48
C THR A 247 -20.70 -6.91 -0.85
N HIS A 248 -19.59 -6.28 -1.25
CA HIS A 248 -19.49 -5.60 -2.54
C HIS A 248 -19.63 -6.59 -3.70
N ILE A 249 -18.86 -7.68 -3.70
CA ILE A 249 -18.95 -8.72 -4.72
C ILE A 249 -20.35 -9.35 -4.72
N GLN A 250 -20.95 -9.61 -3.55
CA GLN A 250 -22.34 -10.11 -3.45
C GLN A 250 -23.34 -9.17 -4.14
N SER A 251 -23.23 -7.86 -3.88
CA SER A 251 -24.12 -6.89 -4.52
C SER A 251 -23.91 -6.81 -6.04
N MET A 252 -22.67 -6.94 -6.50
CA MET A 252 -22.37 -6.99 -7.93
C MET A 252 -22.93 -8.24 -8.61
N MET A 253 -22.92 -9.39 -7.94
CA MET A 253 -23.46 -10.66 -8.47
C MET A 253 -24.97 -10.59 -8.77
N GLU A 254 -25.69 -9.61 -8.22
CA GLU A 254 -27.09 -9.34 -8.50
C GLU A 254 -27.30 -8.46 -9.74
N THR A 255 -26.21 -7.88 -10.28
CA THR A 255 -26.25 -7.01 -11.47
C THR A 255 -26.12 -7.80 -12.77
N GLN A 256 -26.67 -7.27 -13.86
CA GLN A 256 -26.55 -7.89 -15.19
C GLN A 256 -25.07 -7.93 -15.67
N GLN A 257 -24.26 -6.98 -15.24
CA GLN A 257 -22.84 -6.93 -15.62
C GLN A 257 -22.03 -8.12 -15.09
N PHE A 258 -22.48 -8.74 -14.00
CA PHE A 258 -21.82 -9.90 -13.41
C PHE A 258 -22.30 -11.25 -13.96
N ALA A 259 -23.33 -11.25 -14.83
CA ALA A 259 -23.93 -12.49 -15.33
C ALA A 259 -22.98 -13.35 -16.17
N ASN A 260 -22.02 -12.72 -16.87
CA ASN A 260 -21.07 -13.38 -17.77
C ASN A 260 -19.74 -13.72 -17.08
N ILE A 261 -19.51 -13.29 -15.84
CA ILE A 261 -18.22 -13.47 -15.18
C ILE A 261 -17.98 -14.94 -14.85
N LYS A 262 -16.86 -15.46 -15.33
CA LYS A 262 -16.33 -16.79 -15.03
C LYS A 262 -15.08 -16.72 -14.13
N TYR A 263 -14.36 -15.61 -14.17
CA TYR A 263 -13.05 -15.46 -13.52
C TYR A 263 -13.02 -14.17 -12.69
N LEU A 264 -12.52 -14.27 -11.45
CA LEU A 264 -12.32 -13.15 -10.56
C LEU A 264 -10.87 -13.13 -10.09
N LEU A 265 -10.14 -12.06 -10.42
CA LEU A 265 -8.73 -11.86 -10.05
C LEU A 265 -8.60 -10.76 -9.00
N PHE A 266 -8.09 -11.09 -7.83
CA PHE A 266 -7.67 -10.10 -6.82
C PHE A 266 -6.20 -9.77 -6.96
N ASP A 267 -5.89 -8.51 -7.27
CA ASP A 267 -4.52 -7.98 -7.32
C ASP A 267 -4.12 -7.39 -5.97
N PHE A 268 -3.12 -8.01 -5.34
CA PHE A 268 -2.58 -7.64 -4.03
C PHE A 268 -1.38 -6.71 -4.10
N THR A 269 -1.03 -6.14 -5.26
CA THR A 269 0.14 -5.26 -5.43
C THR A 269 0.23 -4.13 -4.41
N LEU A 270 -0.92 -3.59 -3.96
CA LEU A 270 -1.00 -2.48 -3.00
C LEU A 270 -1.48 -2.92 -1.62
N VAL A 271 -1.56 -4.20 -1.36
CA VAL A 271 -1.90 -4.76 -0.05
C VAL A 271 -0.65 -4.79 0.83
N ASN A 272 -0.79 -4.29 2.06
CA ASN A 272 0.31 -4.23 3.02
C ASN A 272 0.38 -5.47 3.93
N GLY A 273 -0.65 -6.29 3.92
CA GLY A 273 -0.76 -7.53 4.68
C GLY A 273 -2.21 -7.93 4.94
N LEU A 274 -2.36 -9.19 5.34
CA LEU A 274 -3.62 -9.86 5.58
C LEU A 274 -3.70 -10.34 7.03
N ASP A 275 -4.79 -9.99 7.72
CA ASP A 275 -5.06 -10.51 9.07
C ASP A 275 -5.74 -11.89 8.99
N SER A 276 -5.41 -12.76 9.91
CA SER A 276 -6.01 -14.11 10.00
C SER A 276 -7.55 -14.08 10.11
N SER A 277 -8.11 -13.02 10.70
CA SER A 277 -9.57 -12.85 10.80
C SER A 277 -10.24 -12.60 9.44
N SER A 278 -9.52 -12.05 8.46
CA SER A 278 -10.02 -11.79 7.09
C SER A 278 -10.18 -13.05 6.26
N ILE A 279 -9.43 -14.11 6.57
CA ILE A 279 -9.44 -15.39 5.85
C ILE A 279 -10.86 -15.99 5.81
N LEU A 280 -11.59 -15.86 6.91
CA LEU A 280 -12.97 -16.36 6.95
C LEU A 280 -13.87 -15.68 5.92
N SER A 281 -13.68 -14.39 5.69
CA SER A 281 -14.44 -13.63 4.67
C SER A 281 -14.05 -14.05 3.25
N PHE A 282 -12.76 -14.27 2.99
CA PHE A 282 -12.29 -14.81 1.71
C PHE A 282 -12.79 -16.24 1.47
N LYS A 283 -12.82 -17.08 2.51
CA LYS A 283 -13.38 -18.44 2.40
C LYS A 283 -14.87 -18.45 2.09
N LYS A 284 -15.64 -17.55 2.72
CA LYS A 284 -17.06 -17.36 2.38
C LYS A 284 -17.25 -16.90 0.95
N LEU A 285 -16.38 -15.96 0.51
CA LEU A 285 -16.41 -15.47 -0.87
C LEU A 285 -16.10 -16.59 -1.87
N GLU A 286 -15.03 -17.35 -1.65
CA GLU A 286 -14.64 -18.49 -2.45
C GLU A 286 -15.80 -19.53 -2.56
N THR A 287 -16.41 -19.87 -1.43
CA THR A 287 -17.55 -20.78 -1.40
C THR A 287 -18.73 -20.24 -2.22
N LEU A 288 -19.03 -18.93 -2.10
CA LEU A 288 -20.09 -18.28 -2.85
C LEU A 288 -19.82 -18.29 -4.37
N LEU A 289 -18.58 -17.94 -4.77
CA LEU A 289 -18.16 -17.92 -6.17
C LEU A 289 -18.22 -19.33 -6.80
N ASN A 290 -17.81 -20.34 -6.06
CA ASN A 290 -17.89 -21.75 -6.49
C ASN A 290 -19.32 -22.20 -6.77
N THR A 291 -20.32 -21.71 -6.03
CA THR A 291 -21.74 -22.02 -6.31
C THR A 291 -22.23 -21.46 -7.66
N LYS A 292 -21.52 -20.47 -8.18
CA LYS A 292 -21.79 -19.82 -9.47
C LYS A 292 -20.81 -20.25 -10.57
N ASN A 293 -19.93 -21.21 -10.30
CA ASN A 293 -18.84 -21.65 -11.17
C ASN A 293 -17.88 -20.50 -11.57
N ILE A 294 -17.66 -19.53 -10.66
CA ILE A 294 -16.71 -18.44 -10.83
C ILE A 294 -15.40 -18.82 -10.14
N GLN A 295 -14.29 -18.82 -10.86
CA GLN A 295 -12.97 -19.12 -10.33
C GLN A 295 -12.39 -17.87 -9.67
N LEU A 296 -12.07 -17.98 -8.36
CA LEU A 296 -11.36 -16.95 -7.61
C LEU A 296 -9.84 -17.18 -7.69
N THR A 297 -9.10 -16.14 -8.03
CA THR A 297 -7.64 -16.18 -8.15
C THR A 297 -6.98 -14.94 -7.54
N PHE A 298 -5.68 -15.02 -7.32
CA PHE A 298 -4.91 -14.01 -6.64
C PHE A 298 -3.62 -13.70 -7.40
N SER A 299 -3.17 -12.46 -7.37
CA SER A 299 -1.85 -12.07 -7.89
C SER A 299 -1.09 -11.19 -6.92
N ASN A 300 0.24 -11.19 -7.01
CA ASN A 300 1.13 -10.39 -6.15
C ASN A 300 0.99 -10.68 -4.64
N LEU A 301 0.70 -11.92 -4.26
CA LEU A 301 0.70 -12.32 -2.85
C LEU A 301 2.13 -12.34 -2.29
N THR A 302 2.29 -11.87 -1.06
CA THR A 302 3.50 -12.17 -0.28
C THR A 302 3.47 -13.64 0.18
N ASP A 303 4.62 -14.23 0.49
CA ASP A 303 4.68 -15.62 0.94
C ASP A 303 3.82 -15.84 2.20
N ASP A 304 3.85 -14.89 3.15
CA ASP A 304 3.05 -14.91 4.38
C ASP A 304 1.53 -14.87 4.11
N ASP A 305 1.09 -14.00 3.19
CA ASP A 305 -0.33 -13.90 2.83
C ASP A 305 -0.82 -15.13 2.05
N LYS A 306 0.06 -15.70 1.21
CA LYS A 306 -0.20 -16.93 0.47
C LYS A 306 -0.38 -18.12 1.42
N ASP A 307 0.52 -18.29 2.39
CA ASP A 307 0.44 -19.34 3.39
C ASP A 307 -0.86 -19.26 4.20
N LYS A 308 -1.24 -18.06 4.64
CA LYS A 308 -2.51 -17.82 5.35
C LYS A 308 -3.73 -18.21 4.51
N LEU A 309 -3.74 -17.87 3.21
CA LEU A 309 -4.87 -18.21 2.32
C LEU A 309 -4.94 -19.72 2.03
N ILE A 310 -3.79 -20.42 1.97
CA ILE A 310 -3.73 -21.88 1.81
C ILE A 310 -4.22 -22.56 3.09
N GLU A 311 -3.69 -22.17 4.26
CA GLU A 311 -4.10 -22.70 5.56
C GLU A 311 -5.60 -22.48 5.82
N GLY A 312 -6.12 -21.33 5.42
CA GLY A 312 -7.55 -21.00 5.50
C GLY A 312 -8.43 -21.72 4.47
N GLY A 313 -7.82 -22.49 3.57
CA GLY A 313 -8.53 -23.26 2.52
C GLY A 313 -9.15 -22.40 1.42
N CYS A 314 -8.68 -21.15 1.26
CA CYS A 314 -9.11 -20.28 0.15
C CYS A 314 -8.39 -20.63 -1.15
N ILE A 315 -7.18 -21.19 -1.05
CA ILE A 315 -6.37 -21.67 -2.16
C ILE A 315 -6.17 -23.17 -1.98
N PRO A 316 -6.56 -24.02 -2.93
CA PRO A 316 -6.32 -25.45 -2.85
C PRO A 316 -4.83 -25.76 -2.96
N ALA A 317 -4.26 -26.44 -1.96
CA ALA A 317 -2.83 -26.76 -1.87
C ALA A 317 -2.25 -27.55 -3.07
N HIS A 318 -3.11 -28.23 -3.84
CA HIS A 318 -2.69 -29.00 -5.02
C HIS A 318 -2.81 -28.23 -6.36
N LYS A 319 -3.30 -26.98 -6.34
CA LYS A 319 -3.57 -26.17 -7.53
C LYS A 319 -3.04 -24.75 -7.41
N GLU A 320 -1.96 -24.52 -6.64
CA GLU A 320 -1.40 -23.18 -6.43
C GLU A 320 -1.13 -22.43 -7.74
N THR A 321 -0.55 -23.09 -8.72
CA THR A 321 -0.19 -22.50 -10.03
C THR A 321 -1.37 -22.05 -10.86
N THR A 322 -2.58 -22.50 -10.53
CA THR A 322 -3.81 -22.13 -11.24
C THR A 322 -4.59 -21.04 -10.48
N PHE A 323 -4.26 -20.81 -9.20
CA PHE A 323 -4.99 -19.88 -8.34
C PHE A 323 -4.14 -18.69 -7.87
N VAL A 324 -2.80 -18.78 -7.98
CA VAL A 324 -1.87 -17.72 -7.57
C VAL A 324 -0.92 -17.39 -8.70
N PHE A 325 -0.87 -16.15 -9.08
CA PHE A 325 0.01 -15.64 -10.11
C PHE A 325 1.07 -14.72 -9.52
N GLU A 326 2.27 -14.72 -10.10
CA GLU A 326 3.39 -13.88 -9.67
C GLU A 326 3.02 -12.40 -9.71
N ASP A 327 2.34 -12.00 -10.79
CA ASP A 327 1.81 -10.66 -10.94
C ASP A 327 0.45 -10.67 -11.67
N ARG A 328 -0.17 -9.50 -11.76
CA ARG A 328 -1.46 -9.33 -12.44
C ARG A 328 -1.37 -9.70 -13.92
N ASP A 329 -0.26 -9.44 -14.57
CA ASP A 329 -0.08 -9.65 -16.00
C ASP A 329 -0.09 -11.14 -16.36
N HIS A 330 0.57 -11.98 -15.54
CA HIS A 330 0.49 -13.44 -15.68
C HIS A 330 -0.94 -13.97 -15.44
N GLY A 331 -1.66 -13.38 -14.50
CA GLY A 331 -3.06 -13.72 -14.27
C GLY A 331 -3.95 -13.39 -15.47
N LEU A 332 -3.77 -12.20 -16.05
CA LEU A 332 -4.47 -11.78 -17.26
C LEU A 332 -4.16 -12.71 -18.44
N GLU A 333 -2.89 -13.01 -18.67
CA GLU A 333 -2.44 -13.91 -19.74
C GLU A 333 -3.09 -15.28 -19.62
N TYR A 334 -3.12 -15.84 -18.41
CA TYR A 334 -3.76 -17.14 -18.15
C TYR A 334 -5.25 -17.12 -18.52
N PHE A 335 -5.99 -16.09 -18.10
CA PHE A 335 -7.43 -16.04 -18.40
C PHE A 335 -7.72 -15.71 -19.86
N GLU A 336 -6.90 -14.89 -20.51
CA GLU A 336 -6.99 -14.68 -21.95
C GLU A 336 -6.80 -15.99 -22.71
N ASP A 337 -5.83 -16.83 -22.31
CA ASP A 337 -5.61 -18.15 -22.91
C ASP A 337 -6.83 -19.07 -22.70
N GLN A 338 -7.43 -19.06 -21.50
CA GLN A 338 -8.66 -19.86 -21.24
C GLN A 338 -9.83 -19.42 -22.10
N ILE A 339 -10.04 -18.11 -22.24
CA ILE A 339 -11.12 -17.56 -23.08
C ILE A 339 -10.90 -17.94 -24.56
N LEU A 340 -9.66 -17.85 -25.02
CA LEU A 340 -9.30 -18.21 -26.39
C LEU A 340 -9.40 -19.72 -26.63
N ASP A 341 -9.01 -20.56 -25.69
CA ASP A 341 -9.13 -22.01 -25.78
C ASP A 341 -10.61 -22.43 -25.85
N ASP A 342 -11.47 -21.82 -25.06
CA ASP A 342 -12.92 -22.04 -25.14
C ASP A 342 -13.48 -21.66 -26.52
N TYR A 343 -12.99 -20.55 -27.09
CA TYR A 343 -13.39 -20.08 -28.42
C TYR A 343 -12.90 -21.01 -29.53
N TYR A 344 -11.64 -21.43 -29.50
CA TYR A 344 -11.04 -22.29 -30.51
C TYR A 344 -11.51 -23.76 -30.42
N ASN A 345 -11.94 -24.24 -29.25
CA ASN A 345 -12.56 -25.54 -29.13
C ASN A 345 -13.93 -25.60 -29.83
N THR A 346 -14.53 -24.44 -30.04
CA THR A 346 -15.82 -24.30 -30.81
C THR A 346 -15.59 -23.94 -32.29
N SER A 347 -14.38 -23.52 -32.69
CA SER A 347 -14.03 -23.07 -34.03
C SER A 347 -12.81 -23.84 -34.57
N GLU A 348 -12.75 -24.16 -35.86
CA GLU A 348 -11.61 -24.82 -36.48
C GLU A 348 -10.31 -23.93 -36.35
N LYS A 349 -9.27 -24.47 -35.74
CA LYS A 349 -7.95 -23.83 -35.67
C LYS A 349 -7.39 -23.61 -37.07
N ARG A 350 -7.25 -22.37 -37.53
CA ARG A 350 -6.42 -22.02 -38.70
C ARG A 350 -4.97 -21.92 -38.28
N ASP A 351 -4.06 -22.39 -39.14
CA ASP A 351 -2.62 -22.23 -38.93
C ASP A 351 -2.23 -20.76 -38.82
N ALA A 352 -1.66 -20.35 -37.68
CA ALA A 352 -1.39 -18.95 -37.34
C ALA A 352 -0.48 -18.23 -38.35
N VAL A 353 0.39 -18.96 -39.04
CA VAL A 353 1.39 -18.39 -39.96
C VAL A 353 0.82 -18.01 -41.31
N SER A 354 -0.14 -18.77 -41.84
CA SER A 354 -0.79 -18.40 -43.09
C SER A 354 -1.67 -17.16 -42.89
N SER A 355 -2.30 -17.03 -41.74
CA SER A 355 -3.28 -15.98 -41.44
C SER A 355 -2.68 -14.57 -41.47
N TRP A 356 -1.49 -14.31 -40.83
CA TRP A 356 -0.94 -12.95 -40.81
C TRP A 356 -0.30 -12.51 -42.13
N LEU A 357 0.32 -13.44 -42.92
CA LEU A 357 0.80 -13.12 -44.26
C LEU A 357 -0.37 -12.82 -45.21
N ASP A 358 -1.49 -13.54 -45.07
CA ASP A 358 -2.73 -13.27 -45.80
C ASP A 358 -3.29 -11.87 -45.44
N GLU A 359 -3.25 -11.49 -44.15
CA GLU A 359 -3.65 -10.16 -43.69
C GLU A 359 -2.77 -9.04 -44.29
N ILE A 360 -1.45 -9.27 -44.42
CA ILE A 360 -0.52 -8.27 -44.95
C ILE A 360 -0.64 -8.14 -46.46
N LEU A 361 -0.63 -9.25 -47.20
CA LEU A 361 -0.38 -9.30 -48.62
C LEU A 361 -1.63 -9.64 -49.45
N GLY A 362 -2.60 -10.32 -48.88
CA GLY A 362 -3.91 -10.56 -49.49
C GLY A 362 -3.95 -11.55 -50.65
N ASP A 363 -2.79 -11.96 -51.19
CA ASP A 363 -2.72 -12.93 -52.28
C ASP A 363 -1.52 -13.88 -52.12
N THR A 364 -1.70 -15.14 -52.51
CA THR A 364 -0.71 -16.23 -52.38
C THR A 364 0.58 -15.97 -53.16
N ALA A 365 0.49 -15.31 -54.32
CA ALA A 365 1.66 -15.04 -55.15
C ALA A 365 2.58 -14.01 -54.48
N SER A 366 2.02 -12.97 -53.89
CA SER A 366 2.79 -11.96 -53.12
C SER A 366 3.42 -12.58 -51.87
N ILE A 367 2.76 -13.53 -51.23
CA ILE A 367 3.28 -14.24 -50.06
C ILE A 367 4.50 -15.08 -50.43
N GLU A 368 4.45 -15.82 -51.49
CA GLU A 368 5.58 -16.63 -51.93
C GLU A 368 6.80 -15.75 -52.28
N VAL A 369 6.58 -14.65 -53.02
CA VAL A 369 7.64 -13.68 -53.31
C VAL A 369 8.22 -13.10 -52.02
N PHE A 370 7.39 -12.72 -51.04
CA PHE A 370 7.86 -12.14 -49.78
C PHE A 370 8.70 -13.14 -48.96
N LYS A 371 8.31 -14.42 -48.95
CA LYS A 371 9.06 -15.50 -48.28
C LYS A 371 10.48 -15.67 -48.78
N GLU A 372 10.78 -15.40 -50.03
CA GLU A 372 12.16 -15.46 -50.60
C GLU A 372 13.12 -14.46 -49.97
N TYR A 373 12.58 -13.36 -49.38
CA TYR A 373 13.36 -12.34 -48.67
C TYR A 373 13.53 -12.65 -47.17
N LEU A 374 12.88 -13.69 -46.65
CA LEU A 374 12.95 -14.09 -45.27
C LEU A 374 14.04 -15.18 -45.06
N THR A 375 14.66 -15.16 -43.90
CA THR A 375 15.62 -16.19 -43.47
C THR A 375 15.08 -16.84 -42.19
N THR A 376 14.91 -18.14 -42.20
CA THR A 376 14.41 -18.85 -41.00
C THR A 376 15.53 -18.96 -39.97
N VAL A 377 15.20 -18.57 -38.72
CA VAL A 377 16.07 -18.65 -37.54
C VAL A 377 15.33 -19.45 -36.46
N LYS A 378 16.03 -20.39 -35.85
CA LYS A 378 15.51 -21.18 -34.70
C LYS A 378 16.33 -20.88 -33.47
N ILE A 379 15.63 -20.54 -32.38
CA ILE A 379 16.23 -20.24 -31.08
C ILE A 379 15.63 -21.15 -30.01
N LYS A 380 16.46 -21.55 -29.04
CA LYS A 380 16.05 -22.40 -27.92
C LYS A 380 15.52 -21.59 -26.77
N LYS A 381 14.75 -22.21 -25.88
CA LYS A 381 14.30 -21.60 -24.63
C LYS A 381 15.48 -21.00 -23.86
N GLY A 382 15.34 -19.74 -23.45
CA GLY A 382 16.35 -18.97 -22.72
C GLY A 382 17.42 -18.32 -23.60
N GLU A 383 17.44 -18.58 -24.91
CA GLU A 383 18.39 -17.96 -25.84
C GLU A 383 18.00 -16.51 -26.11
N VAL A 384 19.00 -15.61 -26.10
CA VAL A 384 18.80 -14.18 -26.32
C VAL A 384 18.89 -13.89 -27.82
N LEU A 385 17.85 -13.30 -28.35
CA LEU A 385 17.79 -12.88 -29.77
C LEU A 385 18.61 -11.62 -30.00
N PHE A 386 18.50 -10.64 -29.10
CA PHE A 386 19.31 -9.42 -29.08
C PHE A 386 19.23 -8.74 -27.72
N HIS A 387 20.23 -7.93 -27.40
CA HIS A 387 20.29 -7.15 -26.16
C HIS A 387 19.91 -5.68 -26.37
N ASN A 388 19.43 -5.06 -25.30
CA ASN A 388 19.24 -3.61 -25.25
C ASN A 388 20.55 -2.86 -25.57
N GLY A 389 20.48 -1.84 -26.42
CA GLY A 389 21.64 -1.06 -26.84
C GLY A 389 22.40 -1.65 -28.05
N GLU A 390 22.09 -2.86 -28.49
CA GLU A 390 22.69 -3.42 -29.72
C GLU A 390 22.22 -2.69 -30.98
N LYS A 391 23.03 -2.69 -32.01
CA LYS A 391 22.67 -2.15 -33.32
C LYS A 391 21.60 -3.01 -33.99
N GLY A 392 20.47 -2.40 -34.35
CA GLY A 392 19.33 -3.09 -34.95
C GLY A 392 19.22 -2.83 -36.45
N ASP A 393 19.60 -3.80 -37.29
CA ASP A 393 19.47 -3.74 -38.75
C ASP A 393 18.53 -4.85 -39.29
N LYS A 394 17.83 -5.57 -38.40
CA LYS A 394 16.91 -6.66 -38.70
C LYS A 394 15.67 -6.57 -37.87
N LEU A 395 14.55 -7.03 -38.38
CA LEU A 395 13.36 -7.38 -37.63
C LEU A 395 13.10 -8.88 -37.71
N PHE A 396 12.28 -9.38 -36.82
CA PHE A 396 11.93 -10.79 -36.72
C PHE A 396 10.43 -10.95 -36.65
N LEU A 397 9.90 -11.87 -37.43
CA LEU A 397 8.52 -12.29 -37.45
C LEU A 397 8.42 -13.63 -36.76
N ILE A 398 7.58 -13.78 -35.76
CA ILE A 398 7.43 -15.03 -35.02
C ILE A 398 6.51 -15.98 -35.79
N ASP A 399 7.03 -17.14 -36.15
CA ASP A 399 6.30 -18.23 -36.76
C ASP A 399 5.61 -19.09 -35.70
N SER A 400 6.41 -19.55 -34.75
CA SER A 400 5.96 -20.37 -33.62
C SER A 400 6.83 -20.10 -32.43
N GLY A 401 6.27 -20.31 -31.23
CA GLY A 401 6.96 -20.07 -29.98
C GLY A 401 6.61 -18.73 -29.34
N LEU A 402 7.36 -18.36 -28.30
CA LEU A 402 7.14 -17.13 -27.53
C LEU A 402 8.48 -16.42 -27.27
N VAL A 403 8.51 -15.10 -27.44
CA VAL A 403 9.65 -14.25 -27.15
C VAL A 403 9.26 -13.21 -26.11
N LYS A 404 9.98 -13.20 -24.99
CA LYS A 404 9.82 -12.23 -23.92
C LYS A 404 10.65 -10.98 -24.20
N ILE A 405 10.04 -9.82 -24.14
CA ILE A 405 10.68 -8.51 -24.24
C ILE A 405 10.88 -7.96 -22.84
N THR A 406 12.13 -7.66 -22.47
CA THR A 406 12.47 -7.22 -21.12
C THR A 406 13.36 -5.98 -21.13
N LEU A 407 13.30 -5.23 -20.03
CA LEU A 407 14.16 -4.09 -19.77
C LEU A 407 14.76 -4.20 -18.37
N ALA A 408 16.06 -3.95 -18.23
CA ALA A 408 16.70 -3.89 -16.93
C ALA A 408 16.26 -2.62 -16.19
N SER A 409 15.68 -2.78 -14.99
CA SER A 409 15.39 -1.66 -14.11
C SER A 409 16.67 -1.04 -13.55
N ALA A 410 16.61 0.25 -13.16
CA ALA A 410 17.69 0.94 -12.44
C ALA A 410 18.13 0.23 -11.12
N ARG A 411 17.29 -0.67 -10.60
CA ARG A 411 17.58 -1.49 -9.41
C ARG A 411 18.10 -2.91 -9.73
N GLY A 412 18.44 -3.18 -11.00
CA GLY A 412 18.95 -4.48 -11.44
C GLY A 412 17.90 -5.59 -11.58
N ARG A 413 16.63 -5.30 -11.42
CA ARG A 413 15.54 -6.24 -11.69
C ARG A 413 15.14 -6.17 -13.16
N GLU A 414 14.88 -7.32 -13.76
CA GLU A 414 14.34 -7.39 -15.11
C GLU A 414 12.84 -7.13 -15.09
N ILE A 415 12.39 -6.18 -15.91
CA ILE A 415 10.96 -5.85 -16.07
C ILE A 415 10.50 -6.44 -17.37
N ARG A 416 9.45 -7.25 -17.35
CA ARG A 416 8.77 -7.77 -18.52
C ARG A 416 7.94 -6.64 -19.15
N LEU A 417 8.25 -6.28 -20.39
CA LEU A 417 7.51 -5.28 -21.15
C LEU A 417 6.40 -5.89 -21.98
N ALA A 418 6.70 -7.03 -22.63
CA ALA A 418 5.74 -7.74 -23.47
C ALA A 418 6.14 -9.21 -23.67
N ILE A 419 5.16 -10.04 -24.02
CA ILE A 419 5.38 -11.37 -24.62
C ILE A 419 4.86 -11.34 -26.04
N MET A 420 5.72 -11.72 -26.96
CA MET A 420 5.46 -11.76 -28.40
C MET A 420 5.20 -13.20 -28.82
N GLY A 421 4.02 -13.46 -29.34
CA GLY A 421 3.60 -14.78 -29.85
C GLY A 421 3.63 -14.88 -31.37
N PRO A 422 3.13 -16.00 -31.94
CA PRO A 422 3.04 -16.20 -33.38
C PRO A 422 2.30 -15.05 -34.08
N GLY A 423 2.84 -14.59 -35.22
CA GLY A 423 2.35 -13.44 -35.95
C GLY A 423 2.86 -12.08 -35.47
N ALA A 424 3.51 -12.00 -34.32
CA ALA A 424 4.07 -10.76 -33.80
C ALA A 424 5.40 -10.40 -34.48
N ILE A 425 5.69 -9.09 -34.51
CA ILE A 425 6.92 -8.52 -35.08
C ILE A 425 7.78 -7.95 -33.96
N ILE A 426 9.07 -8.28 -33.98
CA ILE A 426 10.06 -7.84 -32.99
C ILE A 426 11.20 -7.09 -33.69
N GLY A 427 11.66 -5.97 -33.09
CA GLY A 427 12.80 -5.21 -33.56
C GLY A 427 12.50 -4.28 -34.75
N ASP A 428 11.24 -4.03 -35.00
CA ASP A 428 10.70 -3.11 -36.02
C ASP A 428 11.22 -1.67 -35.84
N MET A 429 11.22 -1.13 -34.63
CA MET A 429 11.67 0.25 -34.37
C MET A 429 13.08 0.49 -34.91
N SER A 430 14.04 -0.33 -34.49
CA SER A 430 15.46 -0.16 -34.90
C SER A 430 15.70 -0.30 -36.39
N LEU A 431 14.90 -1.10 -37.08
CA LEU A 431 15.03 -1.26 -38.54
C LEU A 431 14.68 0.05 -39.27
N PHE A 432 13.69 0.80 -38.78
CA PHE A 432 13.19 2.02 -39.45
C PHE A 432 13.81 3.30 -38.92
N THR A 433 14.21 3.39 -37.65
CA THR A 433 14.77 4.61 -37.03
C THR A 433 16.30 4.65 -37.01
N ASP A 434 16.98 3.55 -37.30
CA ASP A 434 18.43 3.40 -37.12
C ASP A 434 18.91 3.56 -35.67
N GLU A 435 17.99 3.53 -34.69
CA GLU A 435 18.32 3.59 -33.28
C GLU A 435 18.73 2.20 -32.75
N PRO A 436 19.52 2.13 -31.67
CA PRO A 436 19.82 0.87 -31.00
C PRO A 436 18.56 0.17 -30.50
N ARG A 437 18.66 -1.12 -30.21
CA ARG A 437 17.61 -1.91 -29.57
C ARG A 437 17.19 -1.28 -28.24
N THR A 438 15.90 -1.12 -28.02
CA THR A 438 15.37 -0.46 -26.83
C THR A 438 15.09 -1.42 -25.66
N ALA A 439 15.17 -2.74 -25.92
CA ALA A 439 14.90 -3.80 -24.92
C ALA A 439 15.68 -5.07 -25.29
N ASN A 440 15.74 -6.03 -24.36
CA ASN A 440 16.20 -7.38 -24.63
C ASN A 440 15.05 -8.21 -25.22
N ALA A 441 15.38 -9.15 -26.11
CA ALA A 441 14.44 -10.16 -26.59
C ALA A 441 14.98 -11.55 -26.29
N ILE A 442 14.22 -12.35 -25.55
CA ILE A 442 14.65 -13.66 -25.02
C ILE A 442 13.57 -14.69 -25.34
N ALA A 443 13.97 -15.82 -25.88
CA ALA A 443 13.03 -16.91 -26.15
C ALA A 443 12.52 -17.54 -24.86
N GLU A 444 11.21 -17.59 -24.66
CA GLU A 444 10.57 -18.21 -23.49
C GLU A 444 10.32 -19.70 -23.69
N GLN A 445 10.25 -20.12 -24.93
CA GLN A 445 10.21 -21.51 -25.38
C GLN A 445 10.98 -21.67 -26.69
N GLU A 446 11.09 -22.90 -27.21
CA GLU A 446 11.65 -23.10 -28.54
C GLU A 446 10.84 -22.30 -29.57
N THR A 447 11.52 -21.42 -30.31
CA THR A 447 10.88 -20.42 -31.18
C THR A 447 11.46 -20.45 -32.57
N ILE A 448 10.59 -20.42 -33.57
CA ILE A 448 10.94 -20.29 -34.98
C ILE A 448 10.60 -18.86 -35.41
N LEU A 449 11.57 -18.18 -36.02
CA LEU A 449 11.47 -16.79 -36.46
C LEU A 449 11.82 -16.66 -37.94
N TYR A 450 11.22 -15.69 -38.60
CA TYR A 450 11.67 -15.22 -39.90
C TYR A 450 12.39 -13.88 -39.74
N GLU A 451 13.69 -13.90 -40.05
CA GLU A 451 14.55 -12.70 -40.05
C GLU A 451 14.35 -11.92 -41.35
N PHE A 452 14.15 -10.61 -41.26
CA PHE A 452 14.07 -9.69 -42.37
C PHE A 452 15.01 -8.50 -42.16
N SER A 453 16.06 -8.40 -42.96
CA SER A 453 17.10 -7.39 -42.80
C SER A 453 16.79 -6.10 -43.57
N LYS A 454 17.42 -4.98 -43.14
CA LYS A 454 17.34 -3.67 -43.83
C LYS A 454 17.81 -3.75 -45.28
N THR A 455 18.79 -4.60 -45.57
CA THR A 455 19.28 -4.85 -46.94
C THR A 455 18.21 -5.51 -47.80
N LYS A 456 17.51 -6.52 -47.25
CA LYS A 456 16.42 -7.20 -47.92
C LYS A 456 15.22 -6.31 -48.14
N LEU A 457 14.92 -5.42 -47.21
CA LEU A 457 13.86 -4.42 -47.33
C LEU A 457 14.15 -3.46 -48.51
N LYS A 458 15.41 -2.98 -48.64
CA LYS A 458 15.83 -2.13 -49.77
C LYS A 458 15.73 -2.87 -51.10
N GLN A 459 16.11 -4.14 -51.13
CA GLN A 459 16.01 -4.98 -52.34
C GLN A 459 14.53 -5.20 -52.71
N LEU A 460 13.67 -5.59 -51.75
CA LEU A 460 12.23 -5.75 -51.96
C LEU A 460 11.57 -4.46 -52.48
N THR A 461 11.95 -3.31 -51.92
CA THR A 461 11.43 -1.99 -52.35
C THR A 461 11.78 -1.70 -53.80
N LYS A 462 12.95 -2.14 -54.28
CA LYS A 462 13.40 -1.94 -55.65
C LYS A 462 12.75 -2.92 -56.63
N GLU A 463 12.66 -4.21 -56.24
CA GLU A 463 12.19 -5.28 -57.12
C GLU A 463 10.66 -5.44 -57.09
N HIS A 464 10.05 -5.29 -55.93
CA HIS A 464 8.60 -5.46 -55.70
C HIS A 464 8.01 -4.32 -54.84
N PRO A 465 7.96 -3.06 -55.37
CA PRO A 465 7.59 -1.87 -54.61
C PRO A 465 6.18 -1.96 -53.99
N LYS A 466 5.26 -2.66 -54.65
CA LYS A 466 3.90 -2.84 -54.14
C LYS A 466 3.88 -3.70 -52.87
N ILE A 467 4.63 -4.81 -52.86
CA ILE A 467 4.73 -5.71 -51.69
C ILE A 467 5.42 -4.97 -50.54
N ALA A 468 6.52 -4.24 -50.82
CA ALA A 468 7.22 -3.45 -49.82
C ALA A 468 6.29 -2.38 -49.20
N HIS A 469 5.47 -1.72 -49.99
CA HIS A 469 4.52 -0.72 -49.50
C HIS A 469 3.46 -1.37 -48.59
N MET A 470 2.88 -2.51 -48.98
CA MET A 470 1.90 -3.22 -48.18
C MET A 470 2.48 -3.64 -46.82
N PHE A 471 3.70 -4.18 -46.82
CA PHE A 471 4.42 -4.51 -45.59
C PHE A 471 4.67 -3.29 -44.70
N GLN A 472 5.11 -2.16 -45.26
CA GLN A 472 5.31 -0.90 -44.49
C GLN A 472 4.02 -0.39 -43.85
N VAL A 473 2.91 -0.41 -44.61
CA VAL A 473 1.59 -0.03 -44.09
C VAL A 473 1.17 -0.92 -42.95
N TYR A 474 1.44 -2.23 -43.02
CA TYR A 474 1.17 -3.14 -41.92
C TYR A 474 1.99 -2.80 -40.66
N ILE A 475 3.28 -2.54 -40.80
CA ILE A 475 4.13 -2.11 -39.67
C ILE A 475 3.57 -0.84 -39.03
N ILE A 476 3.12 0.13 -39.82
CA ILE A 476 2.50 1.36 -39.29
C ILE A 476 1.23 1.04 -38.50
N LYS A 477 0.39 0.12 -38.99
CA LYS A 477 -0.82 -0.30 -38.27
C LYS A 477 -0.46 -0.96 -36.91
N VAL A 478 0.53 -1.86 -36.90
CA VAL A 478 1.00 -2.53 -35.68
C VAL A 478 1.51 -1.52 -34.66
N LEU A 479 2.38 -0.59 -35.08
CA LEU A 479 2.92 0.46 -34.21
C LEU A 479 1.81 1.40 -33.68
N SER A 480 0.85 1.77 -34.53
CA SER A 480 -0.30 2.58 -34.12
C SER A 480 -1.17 1.87 -33.08
N SER A 481 -1.41 0.58 -33.25
CA SER A 481 -2.15 -0.23 -32.27
C SER A 481 -1.41 -0.32 -30.93
N ARG A 482 -0.10 -0.55 -30.95
CA ARG A 482 0.74 -0.55 -29.74
C ARG A 482 0.73 0.78 -29.01
N LEU A 483 0.81 1.90 -29.77
CA LEU A 483 0.75 3.24 -29.19
C LEU A 483 -0.61 3.54 -28.57
N LYS A 484 -1.71 3.18 -29.26
CA LYS A 484 -3.06 3.34 -28.74
C LYS A 484 -3.20 2.58 -27.42
N ARG A 485 -2.82 1.30 -27.38
CA ARG A 485 -2.85 0.48 -26.16
C ARG A 485 -2.04 1.11 -25.03
N SER A 486 -0.81 1.57 -25.28
CA SER A 486 0.02 2.23 -24.27
C SER A 486 -0.62 3.51 -23.73
N ASN A 487 -1.34 4.27 -24.57
CA ASN A 487 -2.06 5.47 -24.13
C ASN A 487 -3.28 5.11 -23.29
N ASP A 488 -4.05 4.08 -23.66
CA ASP A 488 -5.21 3.61 -22.93
C ASP A 488 -4.79 3.10 -21.53
N GLU A 489 -3.70 2.34 -21.43
CA GLU A 489 -3.13 1.89 -20.15
C GLU A 489 -2.69 3.07 -19.26
N ARG A 490 -2.09 4.12 -19.83
CA ARG A 490 -1.71 5.32 -19.08
C ARG A 490 -2.90 6.12 -18.58
N GLN A 491 -3.94 6.25 -19.38
CA GLN A 491 -5.15 6.99 -19.00
C GLN A 491 -5.86 6.35 -17.83
N GLN A 492 -5.76 5.04 -17.68
CA GLN A 492 -6.36 4.28 -16.58
C GLN A 492 -5.54 4.29 -15.28
N LEU A 493 -4.28 4.72 -15.35
CA LEU A 493 -3.42 4.90 -14.17
C LEU A 493 -3.57 6.28 -13.52
N LEU A 494 -4.25 7.22 -14.19
CA LEU A 494 -4.56 8.56 -13.71
C LEU A 494 -5.94 8.61 -13.07
#